data_f59aa2ccc781cb0d4fbb8402144847b9
#
_entry.id   f59aa2ccc781cb0d4fbb8402144847b9
#
_cell.length_a   1.000
_cell.length_b   1.000
_cell.length_c   1.000
_cell.angle_alpha   90.00
_cell.angle_beta   90.00
_cell.angle_gamma   90.00
#
_symmetry.space_group_name_H-M   'P 1'
#
loop_
_entity.id
_entity.type
_entity.pdbx_description
1 polymer ?
#
loop_
_entity_poly.entity_id
_entity_poly.type
_entity_poly.pdbx_seq_one_letter_code
_entity_poly.pdbx_strand_id
1 'polypeptide(L)'
;MGTGFNNGNSPGSTSRDNSFRQQNSQNRQDLNGQSTDAQAILSILPSEVINELDIKVDYELNSFIVNGPAAAINRFKKVIQDIDKPVPVVLIEVMIISVRKSSSVETGISWGISDEPVETKGEIFPSTDVTISASTVNKIIGGFDGFGSFNIGKVVPDFYATIKAMEQNGNVKIKSTPKLSTLNGHRASLSIGETTYYVVTSQNFFGSQIPSTSEIRNYQPIDAELAVSIKPLVSGNGQITLDINVIQSDFSSERIEDDAPPGITSREFSSIIRMRNQDLAILGGLEEKQKNDSGKGVPFLARVPIIKWLF
;
A
#
# COMPACT_ATOMS: atom_id res chain seq x y z
N MET A 1 -15.29 14.84 80.87
CA MET A 1 -14.92 15.66 79.73
C MET A 1 -14.20 14.75 78.73
N GLY A 2 -14.92 14.24 77.79
CA GLY A 2 -14.39 13.32 76.85
C GLY A 2 -14.42 13.95 75.43
N THR A 3 -13.47 13.74 74.68
CA THR A 3 -13.48 14.05 73.27
C THR A 3 -13.19 12.80 72.47
N GLY A 4 -14.19 12.33 71.74
CA GLY A 4 -14.08 11.23 70.82
C GLY A 4 -13.32 11.64 69.54
N PHE A 5 -12.47 10.75 69.05
CA PHE A 5 -11.97 10.78 67.69
C PHE A 5 -12.59 9.65 66.90
N ASN A 6 -13.44 10.07 66.01
CA ASN A 6 -13.96 9.24 64.94
C ASN A 6 -12.98 9.29 63.73
N ASN A 7 -12.43 8.21 63.36
CA ASN A 7 -11.69 8.12 62.10
C ASN A 7 -12.09 6.83 61.37
N GLY A 8 -13.05 6.97 60.49
CA GLY A 8 -13.41 5.96 59.54
C GLY A 8 -13.26 6.51 58.16
N ASN A 9 -12.22 6.13 57.48
CA ASN A 9 -12.18 6.31 56.02
C ASN A 9 -11.42 5.17 55.38
N SER A 10 -12.12 4.25 54.84
CA SER A 10 -11.57 3.30 53.87
C SER A 10 -12.11 3.64 52.49
N PRO A 11 -11.27 4.05 51.57
CA PRO A 11 -11.65 4.04 50.15
C PRO A 11 -10.92 2.90 49.45
N GLY A 12 -11.65 2.08 48.75
CA GLY A 12 -10.97 1.11 47.89
C GLY A 12 -11.82 -0.09 47.48
N SER A 13 -12.94 0.15 46.88
CA SER A 13 -13.56 -0.90 46.06
C SER A 13 -13.25 -0.62 44.60
N THR A 14 -12.26 -1.33 44.09
CA THR A 14 -11.91 -1.39 42.68
C THR A 14 -13.03 -2.03 41.88
N SER A 15 -13.76 -1.20 41.15
CA SER A 15 -14.71 -1.61 40.11
C SER A 15 -13.97 -2.19 38.89
N ARG A 16 -13.47 -3.40 39.00
CA ARG A 16 -12.85 -4.10 37.86
C ARG A 16 -13.49 -5.42 37.47
N ASP A 17 -14.63 -5.78 38.03
CA ASP A 17 -15.19 -7.14 37.87
C ASP A 17 -16.50 -7.24 37.10
N ASN A 18 -17.01 -6.15 36.51
CA ASN A 18 -18.28 -6.19 35.79
C ASN A 18 -18.18 -6.28 34.25
N SER A 19 -17.00 -6.14 33.67
CA SER A 19 -16.89 -6.22 32.20
C SER A 19 -16.81 -7.67 31.67
N PHE A 20 -16.36 -8.62 32.48
CA PHE A 20 -16.29 -10.04 32.07
C PHE A 20 -17.60 -10.81 32.18
N ARG A 21 -18.59 -10.32 32.95
CA ARG A 21 -19.89 -10.99 33.06
C ARG A 21 -20.89 -10.60 31.98
N GLN A 22 -20.69 -9.46 31.30
CA GLN A 22 -21.61 -9.00 30.25
C GLN A 22 -21.30 -9.63 28.89
N GLN A 23 -20.06 -10.10 28.67
CA GLN A 23 -19.68 -10.74 27.43
C GLN A 23 -20.10 -12.22 27.36
N ASN A 24 -20.37 -12.86 28.52
CA ASN A 24 -20.78 -14.26 28.57
C ASN A 24 -22.31 -14.46 28.52
N SER A 25 -23.10 -13.38 28.59
CA SER A 25 -24.56 -13.46 28.42
C SER A 25 -25.00 -13.27 26.94
N GLN A 26 -24.17 -12.69 26.08
CA GLN A 26 -24.46 -12.61 24.64
C GLN A 26 -24.22 -13.93 23.91
N ASN A 27 -23.37 -14.82 24.43
CA ASN A 27 -23.09 -16.11 23.81
C ASN A 27 -24.08 -17.21 24.19
N ARG A 28 -25.13 -16.90 24.95
CA ARG A 28 -26.22 -17.83 25.26
C ARG A 28 -27.51 -17.60 24.44
N GLN A 29 -27.53 -16.58 23.58
CA GLN A 29 -28.65 -16.33 22.68
C GLN A 29 -28.58 -17.13 21.37
N ASP A 30 -27.42 -17.72 21.05
CA ASP A 30 -27.24 -18.47 19.80
C ASP A 30 -27.84 -19.90 19.80
N LEU A 31 -28.35 -20.37 20.93
CA LEU A 31 -29.08 -21.66 20.99
C LEU A 31 -30.55 -21.54 20.57
N ASN A 32 -31.06 -20.34 20.32
CA ASN A 32 -32.43 -20.10 19.86
C ASN A 32 -32.46 -19.75 18.35
N GLY A 33 -31.33 -19.76 17.65
CA GLY A 33 -31.21 -19.40 16.24
C GLY A 33 -31.86 -20.39 15.27
N GLN A 34 -32.04 -21.64 15.69
CA GLN A 34 -32.62 -22.68 14.81
C GLN A 34 -34.10 -22.45 14.47
N SER A 35 -34.86 -21.80 15.35
CA SER A 35 -36.26 -21.46 15.06
C SER A 35 -36.42 -20.26 14.11
N THR A 36 -35.44 -19.36 14.09
CA THR A 36 -35.41 -18.17 13.24
C THR A 36 -35.11 -18.51 11.79
N ASP A 37 -34.24 -19.48 11.56
CA ASP A 37 -33.83 -19.91 10.20
C ASP A 37 -34.97 -20.68 9.50
N ALA A 38 -35.72 -21.51 10.23
CA ALA A 38 -36.88 -22.19 9.68
C ALA A 38 -37.96 -21.21 9.20
N GLN A 39 -38.26 -20.18 10.00
CA GLN A 39 -39.18 -19.11 9.64
C GLN A 39 -38.68 -18.28 8.47
N ALA A 40 -37.35 -18.05 8.37
CA ALA A 40 -36.74 -17.33 7.26
C ALA A 40 -36.91 -18.09 5.94
N ILE A 41 -36.70 -19.41 5.93
CA ILE A 41 -36.91 -20.25 4.73
C ILE A 41 -38.37 -20.26 4.31
N LEU A 42 -39.30 -20.40 5.27
CA LEU A 42 -40.73 -20.40 4.97
C LEU A 42 -41.23 -19.04 4.49
N SER A 43 -40.63 -17.94 4.91
CA SER A 43 -41.00 -16.58 4.49
C SER A 43 -40.66 -16.28 3.02
N ILE A 44 -39.77 -17.04 2.40
CA ILE A 44 -39.40 -16.92 0.98
C ILE A 44 -40.46 -17.55 0.07
N LEU A 45 -41.22 -18.51 0.61
CA LEU A 45 -42.21 -19.25 -0.15
C LEU A 45 -43.52 -18.45 -0.26
N PRO A 46 -44.23 -18.49 -1.41
CA PRO A 46 -45.53 -17.85 -1.56
C PRO A 46 -46.56 -18.39 -0.55
N SER A 47 -47.29 -17.48 0.11
CA SER A 47 -48.30 -17.83 1.10
C SER A 47 -49.38 -18.78 0.59
N GLU A 48 -49.72 -18.70 -0.71
CA GLU A 48 -50.66 -19.57 -1.41
C GLU A 48 -50.21 -21.07 -1.43
N VAL A 49 -48.92 -21.29 -1.29
CA VAL A 49 -48.34 -22.63 -1.28
C VAL A 49 -48.26 -23.21 0.13
N ILE A 50 -48.15 -22.33 1.14
CA ILE A 50 -47.90 -22.71 2.53
C ILE A 50 -49.18 -22.86 3.34
N ASN A 51 -50.23 -22.02 3.10
CA ASN A 51 -51.41 -21.88 3.95
C ASN A 51 -52.22 -23.17 4.18
N GLU A 52 -52.12 -24.15 3.28
CA GLU A 52 -52.81 -25.44 3.38
C GLU A 52 -51.91 -26.57 3.91
N LEU A 53 -50.65 -26.26 4.28
CA LEU A 53 -49.68 -27.26 4.64
C LEU A 53 -49.12 -27.07 6.04
N ASP A 54 -48.97 -28.16 6.79
CA ASP A 54 -48.13 -28.18 8.00
C ASP A 54 -46.71 -28.57 7.61
N ILE A 55 -45.77 -27.63 7.70
CA ILE A 55 -44.39 -27.78 7.23
C ILE A 55 -43.43 -27.70 8.42
N LYS A 56 -42.64 -28.75 8.59
CA LYS A 56 -41.55 -28.80 9.55
C LYS A 56 -40.22 -28.94 8.80
N VAL A 57 -39.22 -28.19 9.23
CA VAL A 57 -37.88 -28.23 8.65
C VAL A 57 -36.99 -29.13 9.51
N ASP A 58 -36.40 -30.13 8.89
CA ASP A 58 -35.39 -31.00 9.50
C ASP A 58 -34.01 -30.57 8.96
N TYR A 59 -33.20 -29.91 9.83
CA TYR A 59 -31.86 -29.41 9.47
C TYR A 59 -30.82 -30.52 9.40
N GLU A 60 -30.99 -31.58 10.19
CA GLU A 60 -30.00 -32.68 10.18
C GLU A 60 -30.09 -33.48 8.87
N LEU A 61 -31.31 -33.69 8.38
CA LEU A 61 -31.56 -34.42 7.12
C LEU A 61 -31.68 -33.48 5.91
N ASN A 62 -31.55 -32.15 6.13
CA ASN A 62 -31.74 -31.12 5.08
C ASN A 62 -33.02 -31.36 4.28
N SER A 63 -34.16 -31.58 4.97
CA SER A 63 -35.42 -31.96 4.39
C SER A 63 -36.61 -31.25 4.97
N PHE A 64 -37.72 -31.27 4.24
CA PHE A 64 -39.01 -30.77 4.68
C PHE A 64 -39.95 -31.93 4.96
N ILE A 65 -40.56 -31.95 6.15
CA ILE A 65 -41.64 -32.87 6.49
C ILE A 65 -42.94 -32.10 6.27
N VAL A 66 -43.73 -32.50 5.31
CA VAL A 66 -44.95 -31.78 4.88
C VAL A 66 -46.15 -32.66 5.02
N ASN A 67 -47.20 -32.11 5.70
CA ASN A 67 -48.50 -32.76 5.86
C ASN A 67 -49.62 -31.83 5.33
N GLY A 68 -50.56 -32.41 4.54
CA GLY A 68 -51.64 -31.65 3.95
C GLY A 68 -52.32 -32.34 2.76
N PRO A 69 -53.19 -31.62 2.03
CA PRO A 69 -53.85 -32.14 0.82
C PRO A 69 -52.85 -32.48 -0.29
N ALA A 70 -53.05 -33.58 -0.99
CA ALA A 70 -52.13 -34.06 -2.03
C ALA A 70 -51.87 -33.00 -3.13
N ALA A 71 -52.87 -32.23 -3.52
CA ALA A 71 -52.72 -31.14 -4.50
C ALA A 71 -51.80 -30.03 -4.01
N ALA A 72 -51.87 -29.65 -2.74
CA ALA A 72 -50.99 -28.63 -2.12
C ALA A 72 -49.57 -29.14 -1.96
N ILE A 73 -49.39 -30.42 -1.57
CA ILE A 73 -48.06 -31.05 -1.49
C ILE A 73 -47.38 -31.10 -2.87
N ASN A 74 -48.12 -31.40 -3.93
CA ASN A 74 -47.55 -31.45 -5.30
C ASN A 74 -47.15 -30.01 -5.77
N ARG A 75 -47.93 -29.00 -5.44
CA ARG A 75 -47.55 -27.58 -5.72
C ARG A 75 -46.27 -27.18 -4.97
N PHE A 76 -46.24 -27.50 -3.68
CA PHE A 76 -45.04 -27.23 -2.83
C PHE A 76 -43.80 -27.96 -3.40
N LYS A 77 -43.89 -29.24 -3.72
CA LYS A 77 -42.81 -30.01 -4.30
C LYS A 77 -42.28 -29.42 -5.59
N LYS A 78 -43.14 -28.90 -6.46
CA LYS A 78 -42.73 -28.23 -7.70
C LYS A 78 -42.00 -26.92 -7.44
N VAL A 79 -42.51 -26.12 -6.50
CA VAL A 79 -41.83 -24.85 -6.13
C VAL A 79 -40.48 -25.10 -5.50
N ILE A 80 -40.35 -26.11 -4.62
CA ILE A 80 -39.06 -26.46 -4.04
C ILE A 80 -38.09 -26.94 -5.13
N GLN A 81 -38.51 -27.79 -6.06
CA GLN A 81 -37.63 -28.24 -7.17
C GLN A 81 -37.17 -27.11 -8.08
N ASP A 82 -37.97 -26.03 -8.22
CA ASP A 82 -37.59 -24.88 -9.01
C ASP A 82 -36.59 -23.96 -8.27
N ILE A 83 -36.62 -23.96 -6.92
CA ILE A 83 -35.72 -23.15 -6.07
C ILE A 83 -34.44 -23.92 -5.72
N ASP A 84 -34.53 -25.24 -5.52
CA ASP A 84 -33.41 -26.12 -5.15
C ASP A 84 -32.42 -26.31 -6.30
N LYS A 85 -31.64 -25.25 -6.54
CA LYS A 85 -30.56 -25.21 -7.54
C LYS A 85 -29.23 -24.95 -6.84
N PRO A 86 -28.16 -25.61 -7.30
CA PRO A 86 -26.84 -25.38 -6.72
C PRO A 86 -26.41 -23.96 -6.95
N VAL A 87 -25.97 -23.31 -5.88
CA VAL A 87 -25.42 -21.94 -5.94
C VAL A 87 -24.06 -22.02 -6.63
N PRO A 88 -23.85 -21.28 -7.73
CA PRO A 88 -22.59 -21.33 -8.44
C PRO A 88 -21.46 -20.71 -7.60
N VAL A 89 -20.28 -21.32 -7.69
CA VAL A 89 -19.02 -20.78 -7.17
C VAL A 89 -18.39 -19.88 -8.23
N VAL A 90 -17.92 -18.72 -7.82
CA VAL A 90 -17.21 -17.76 -8.69
C VAL A 90 -15.75 -17.68 -8.25
N LEU A 91 -14.84 -18.00 -9.16
CA LEU A 91 -13.40 -17.76 -9.00
C LEU A 91 -13.05 -16.43 -9.65
N ILE A 92 -12.46 -15.56 -8.89
CA ILE A 92 -12.08 -14.20 -9.33
C ILE A 92 -10.57 -14.06 -9.20
N GLU A 93 -9.92 -13.62 -10.27
CA GLU A 93 -8.51 -13.29 -10.31
C GLU A 93 -8.37 -11.78 -10.53
N VAL A 94 -7.74 -11.07 -9.61
CA VAL A 94 -7.41 -9.65 -9.73
C VAL A 94 -5.94 -9.53 -10.12
N MET A 95 -5.63 -8.68 -11.10
CA MET A 95 -4.26 -8.41 -11.50
C MET A 95 -3.94 -6.95 -11.26
N ILE A 96 -2.94 -6.70 -10.41
CA ILE A 96 -2.44 -5.37 -10.10
C ILE A 96 -1.04 -5.25 -10.72
N ILE A 97 -0.85 -4.27 -11.59
CA ILE A 97 0.43 -4.02 -12.26
C ILE A 97 0.87 -2.60 -11.92
N SER A 98 2.01 -2.48 -11.27
CA SER A 98 2.69 -1.20 -11.05
C SER A 98 4.00 -1.17 -11.82
N VAL A 99 4.16 -0.14 -12.66
CA VAL A 99 5.39 0.06 -13.42
C VAL A 99 5.95 1.43 -13.07
N ARG A 100 7.18 1.46 -12.56
CA ARG A 100 7.92 2.69 -12.30
C ARG A 100 9.11 2.74 -13.25
N LYS A 101 9.15 3.80 -14.04
CA LYS A 101 10.30 4.09 -14.90
C LYS A 101 10.95 5.38 -14.39
N SER A 102 12.24 5.35 -14.18
CA SER A 102 13.05 6.52 -13.86
C SER A 102 14.15 6.67 -14.90
N SER A 103 14.36 7.89 -15.38
CA SER A 103 15.47 8.22 -16.24
C SER A 103 16.06 9.54 -15.74
N SER A 104 17.34 9.53 -15.45
CA SER A 104 18.11 10.71 -15.05
C SER A 104 19.29 10.89 -15.97
N VAL A 105 19.43 12.08 -16.51
CA VAL A 105 20.57 12.47 -17.35
C VAL A 105 21.21 13.70 -16.71
N GLU A 106 22.46 13.55 -16.29
CA GLU A 106 23.29 14.63 -15.77
C GLU A 106 24.46 14.90 -16.71
N THR A 107 24.55 16.11 -17.21
CA THR A 107 25.66 16.55 -18.04
C THR A 107 26.11 17.93 -17.60
N GLY A 108 27.37 18.17 -17.55
CA GLY A 108 27.88 19.50 -17.16
C GLY A 108 29.38 19.64 -17.28
N ILE A 109 29.81 20.88 -17.42
CA ILE A 109 31.18 21.28 -17.31
C ILE A 109 31.24 22.35 -16.23
N SER A 110 32.07 22.11 -15.22
CA SER A 110 32.37 23.11 -14.19
C SER A 110 33.87 23.48 -14.25
N TRP A 111 34.16 24.74 -14.04
CA TRP A 111 35.52 25.22 -13.98
C TRP A 111 35.65 26.34 -12.95
N GLY A 112 36.84 26.55 -12.44
CA GLY A 112 37.08 27.54 -11.43
C GLY A 112 38.56 27.63 -11.07
N ILE A 113 38.86 28.49 -10.10
CA ILE A 113 40.15 28.60 -9.44
C ILE A 113 39.93 28.23 -7.98
N SER A 114 40.72 27.28 -7.46
CA SER A 114 40.62 26.80 -6.07
C SER A 114 41.88 27.24 -5.32
N ASP A 115 41.70 27.60 -4.04
CA ASP A 115 42.80 27.91 -3.14
C ASP A 115 43.63 26.68 -2.76
N GLU A 116 43.10 25.46 -2.99
CA GLU A 116 43.80 24.20 -2.82
C GLU A 116 44.10 23.56 -4.17
N PRO A 117 45.28 22.88 -4.35
CA PRO A 117 45.63 22.19 -5.57
C PRO A 117 44.60 21.08 -5.85
N VAL A 118 43.93 21.16 -6.98
CA VAL A 118 43.00 20.11 -7.43
C VAL A 118 43.79 19.09 -8.26
N GLU A 119 43.73 17.82 -7.84
CA GLU A 119 44.34 16.71 -8.58
C GLU A 119 43.50 16.34 -9.79
N THR A 120 44.20 15.93 -10.88
CA THR A 120 43.52 15.38 -12.06
C THR A 120 42.92 14.02 -11.72
N LYS A 121 41.62 13.87 -11.93
CA LYS A 121 40.86 12.61 -11.80
C LYS A 121 40.19 12.28 -13.12
N GLY A 122 40.00 11.00 -13.40
CA GLY A 122 39.22 10.56 -14.54
C GLY A 122 38.53 9.22 -14.26
N GLU A 123 37.20 9.20 -14.37
CA GLU A 123 36.40 8.00 -14.35
C GLU A 123 35.54 7.97 -15.64
N ILE A 124 35.64 6.91 -16.41
CA ILE A 124 35.01 6.86 -17.73
C ILE A 124 33.85 5.89 -17.79
N PHE A 125 33.70 4.98 -16.80
CA PHE A 125 32.61 4.01 -16.80
C PHE A 125 32.21 3.62 -15.34
N PRO A 126 30.93 3.51 -14.99
CA PRO A 126 29.67 3.68 -15.77
C PRO A 126 29.24 5.15 -15.97
N SER A 127 29.94 6.09 -15.37
CA SER A 127 29.70 7.54 -15.53
C SER A 127 31.02 8.20 -15.93
N THR A 128 30.97 9.28 -16.69
CA THR A 128 32.12 10.09 -16.98
C THR A 128 32.19 11.25 -16.00
N ASP A 129 33.25 11.27 -15.20
CA ASP A 129 33.60 12.38 -14.30
C ASP A 129 35.10 12.63 -14.42
N VAL A 130 35.48 13.62 -15.21
CA VAL A 130 36.88 13.94 -15.49
C VAL A 130 37.18 15.35 -14.98
N THR A 131 38.06 15.45 -14.00
CA THR A 131 38.59 16.71 -13.49
C THR A 131 40.03 16.92 -13.98
N ILE A 132 40.28 18.04 -14.64
CA ILE A 132 41.57 18.40 -15.18
C ILE A 132 42.13 19.58 -14.39
N SER A 133 43.34 19.42 -13.83
CA SER A 133 44.03 20.49 -13.09
C SER A 133 44.91 21.35 -13.99
N ALA A 134 45.26 22.55 -13.51
CA ALA A 134 46.15 23.48 -14.20
C ALA A 134 47.50 22.85 -14.54
N SER A 135 48.06 22.01 -13.67
CA SER A 135 49.32 21.30 -13.90
C SER A 135 49.24 20.38 -15.09
N THR A 136 48.12 19.64 -15.23
CA THR A 136 47.89 18.73 -16.38
C THR A 136 47.70 19.50 -17.66
N VAL A 137 46.93 20.57 -17.68
CA VAL A 137 46.72 21.43 -18.84
C VAL A 137 48.04 22.07 -19.29
N ASN A 138 48.80 22.61 -18.35
CA ASN A 138 50.12 23.21 -18.68
C ASN A 138 51.13 22.20 -19.18
N LYS A 139 51.09 20.93 -18.72
CA LYS A 139 51.91 19.83 -19.22
C LYS A 139 51.51 19.44 -20.64
N ILE A 140 50.25 19.43 -20.97
CA ILE A 140 49.78 19.15 -22.34
C ILE A 140 50.17 20.27 -23.28
N ILE A 141 49.96 21.54 -22.87
CA ILE A 141 50.34 22.72 -23.66
C ILE A 141 51.86 22.78 -23.86
N GLY A 142 52.67 22.52 -22.82
CA GLY A 142 54.11 22.51 -22.88
C GLY A 142 54.73 21.31 -23.65
N GLY A 143 53.99 20.21 -23.80
CA GLY A 143 54.38 19.06 -24.59
C GLY A 143 54.23 19.22 -26.12
N PHE A 144 53.65 20.32 -26.58
CA PHE A 144 53.45 20.66 -28.00
C PHE A 144 54.59 21.50 -28.58
N ASP A 145 55.81 21.30 -28.14
CA ASP A 145 57.02 22.03 -28.64
C ASP A 145 57.39 21.76 -30.12
N GLY A 146 56.55 20.99 -30.84
CA GLY A 146 56.87 20.57 -32.22
C GLY A 146 56.35 21.42 -33.36
N PHE A 147 55.51 22.42 -33.13
CA PHE A 147 54.98 23.32 -34.16
C PHE A 147 55.25 24.78 -33.79
N GLY A 148 56.44 25.27 -34.18
CA GLY A 148 56.85 26.67 -34.27
C GLY A 148 56.13 27.67 -33.37
N SER A 149 56.82 28.21 -32.38
CA SER A 149 56.58 29.35 -31.51
C SER A 149 55.16 30.00 -31.42
N PHE A 150 54.11 29.23 -31.29
CA PHE A 150 52.85 29.71 -30.78
C PHE A 150 52.83 29.55 -29.24
N ASN A 151 53.16 30.64 -28.56
CA ASN A 151 53.03 30.72 -27.11
C ASN A 151 51.57 30.88 -26.72
N ILE A 152 50.89 29.76 -26.51
CA ILE A 152 49.44 29.72 -26.16
C ILE A 152 49.22 30.21 -24.72
N GLY A 153 50.27 30.60 -23.99
CA GLY A 153 50.17 31.02 -22.59
C GLY A 153 50.05 29.83 -21.65
N LYS A 154 50.29 30.07 -20.38
CA LYS A 154 50.06 29.09 -19.32
C LYS A 154 48.72 29.36 -18.63
N VAL A 155 48.05 28.30 -18.28
CA VAL A 155 46.82 28.40 -17.46
C VAL A 155 47.21 28.86 -16.06
N VAL A 156 46.35 29.67 -15.48
CA VAL A 156 46.54 30.22 -14.13
C VAL A 156 46.73 29.10 -13.12
N PRO A 157 47.61 29.20 -12.13
CA PRO A 157 47.71 28.27 -11.04
C PRO A 157 46.33 28.03 -10.41
N ASP A 158 46.12 26.81 -9.90
CA ASP A 158 44.89 26.43 -9.18
C ASP A 158 43.62 26.41 -10.04
N PHE A 159 43.73 26.57 -11.35
CA PHE A 159 42.63 26.34 -12.28
C PHE A 159 42.24 24.85 -12.34
N TYR A 160 40.95 24.56 -12.33
CA TYR A 160 40.40 23.23 -12.59
C TYR A 160 39.20 23.28 -13.55
N ALA A 161 39.02 22.19 -14.28
CA ALA A 161 37.84 21.98 -15.11
C ALA A 161 37.35 20.54 -14.90
N THR A 162 36.08 20.38 -14.59
CA THR A 162 35.42 19.09 -14.39
C THR A 162 34.34 18.89 -15.43
N ILE A 163 34.39 17.77 -16.13
CA ILE A 163 33.38 17.34 -17.08
C ILE A 163 32.63 16.15 -16.45
N LYS A 164 31.33 16.27 -16.35
CA LYS A 164 30.47 15.21 -15.84
C LYS A 164 29.44 14.81 -16.88
N ALA A 165 29.32 13.52 -17.15
CA ALA A 165 28.26 12.97 -17.97
C ALA A 165 27.80 11.65 -17.38
N MET A 166 26.55 11.57 -16.99
CA MET A 166 25.95 10.36 -16.41
C MET A 166 24.53 10.19 -16.92
N GLU A 167 24.21 8.98 -17.34
CA GLU A 167 22.83 8.57 -17.66
C GLU A 167 22.46 7.37 -16.81
N GLN A 168 21.33 7.46 -16.10
CA GLN A 168 20.81 6.38 -15.27
C GLN A 168 19.38 6.07 -15.66
N ASN A 169 19.11 4.83 -16.00
CA ASN A 169 17.81 4.33 -16.36
C ASN A 169 17.37 3.23 -15.40
N GLY A 170 16.24 3.42 -14.73
CA GLY A 170 15.63 2.44 -13.84
C GLY A 170 14.26 1.98 -14.36
N ASN A 171 14.01 0.68 -14.29
CA ASN A 171 12.71 0.11 -14.60
C ASN A 171 12.33 -0.94 -13.55
N VAL A 172 11.27 -0.65 -12.79
CA VAL A 172 10.73 -1.57 -11.80
C VAL A 172 9.31 -1.94 -12.21
N LYS A 173 9.03 -3.24 -12.33
CA LYS A 173 7.71 -3.77 -12.62
C LYS A 173 7.29 -4.73 -11.51
N ILE A 174 6.20 -4.40 -10.83
CA ILE A 174 5.59 -5.23 -9.81
C ILE A 174 4.26 -5.76 -10.36
N LYS A 175 4.04 -7.05 -10.23
CA LYS A 175 2.80 -7.72 -10.61
C LYS A 175 2.29 -8.54 -9.44
N SER A 176 1.08 -8.25 -8.96
CA SER A 176 0.38 -9.00 -7.92
C SER A 176 -0.91 -9.58 -8.48
N THR A 177 -1.17 -10.85 -8.21
CA THR A 177 -2.34 -11.57 -8.74
C THR A 177 -3.08 -12.33 -7.64
N PRO A 178 -3.78 -11.63 -6.72
CA PRO A 178 -4.62 -12.30 -5.74
C PRO A 178 -5.79 -13.03 -6.41
N LYS A 179 -6.13 -14.21 -5.87
CA LYS A 179 -7.24 -15.06 -6.34
C LYS A 179 -8.18 -15.33 -5.19
N LEU A 180 -9.47 -15.14 -5.42
CA LEU A 180 -10.51 -15.40 -4.44
C LEU A 180 -11.60 -16.29 -5.07
N SER A 181 -12.15 -17.16 -4.25
CA SER A 181 -13.29 -18.01 -4.64
C SER A 181 -14.41 -17.84 -3.62
N THR A 182 -15.63 -17.62 -4.09
CA THR A 182 -16.80 -17.46 -3.22
C THR A 182 -18.06 -17.93 -3.92
N LEU A 183 -19.11 -18.20 -3.11
CA LEU A 183 -20.45 -18.48 -3.62
C LEU A 183 -21.10 -17.21 -4.18
N ASN A 184 -22.00 -17.39 -5.12
CA ASN A 184 -22.82 -16.31 -5.65
C ASN A 184 -23.54 -15.55 -4.53
N GLY A 185 -23.46 -14.21 -4.54
CA GLY A 185 -24.08 -13.33 -3.56
C GLY A 185 -23.29 -13.15 -2.25
N HIS A 186 -22.23 -13.95 -2.02
CA HIS A 186 -21.43 -13.88 -0.80
C HIS A 186 -20.16 -13.06 -1.00
N ARG A 187 -19.77 -12.30 0.03
CA ARG A 187 -18.54 -11.53 0.01
C ARG A 187 -17.35 -12.38 0.41
N ALA A 188 -16.28 -12.29 -0.34
CA ALA A 188 -14.98 -12.83 0.01
C ALA A 188 -13.98 -11.69 0.22
N SER A 189 -13.06 -11.86 1.16
CA SER A 189 -11.97 -10.93 1.41
C SER A 189 -10.66 -11.68 1.60
N LEU A 190 -9.59 -11.07 1.13
CA LEU A 190 -8.21 -11.52 1.30
C LEU A 190 -7.39 -10.32 1.72
N SER A 191 -6.64 -10.46 2.82
CA SER A 191 -5.66 -9.46 3.26
C SER A 191 -4.32 -10.14 3.41
N ILE A 192 -3.28 -9.57 2.81
CA ILE A 192 -1.89 -10.01 2.90
C ILE A 192 -1.08 -8.76 3.21
N GLY A 193 -0.37 -8.76 4.33
CA GLY A 193 0.34 -7.57 4.79
C GLY A 193 1.69 -7.91 5.40
N GLU A 194 2.48 -6.86 5.59
CA GLU A 194 3.75 -6.84 6.29
C GLU A 194 3.69 -5.75 7.36
N THR A 195 4.16 -6.09 8.56
CA THR A 195 4.29 -5.16 9.68
C THR A 195 5.76 -4.83 9.89
N THR A 196 6.10 -3.56 9.91
CA THR A 196 7.40 -3.08 10.34
C THR A 196 7.28 -2.23 11.60
N TYR A 197 8.41 -1.97 12.27
CA TYR A 197 8.43 -1.20 13.51
C TYR A 197 9.35 0.00 13.37
N TYR A 198 8.95 1.12 13.94
CA TYR A 198 9.81 2.29 14.12
C TYR A 198 9.93 2.62 15.60
N VAL A 199 10.99 3.32 15.96
CA VAL A 199 11.31 3.65 17.34
C VAL A 199 10.84 5.05 17.67
N VAL A 200 10.07 5.17 18.74
CA VAL A 200 9.76 6.47 19.36
C VAL A 200 10.59 6.59 20.62
N THR A 201 11.55 7.50 20.57
CA THR A 201 12.46 7.77 21.71
C THR A 201 11.89 8.90 22.55
N SER A 202 11.70 8.65 23.84
CA SER A 202 11.33 9.66 24.83
C SER A 202 12.50 9.88 25.79
N GLN A 203 12.99 11.10 25.86
CA GLN A 203 14.06 11.50 26.77
C GLN A 203 13.47 12.22 27.96
N ASN A 204 13.71 11.71 29.16
CA ASN A 204 13.34 12.36 30.40
C ASN A 204 14.62 12.86 31.09
N PHE A 205 14.64 14.14 31.42
CA PHE A 205 15.72 14.75 32.19
C PHE A 205 15.36 14.80 33.67
N PHE A 206 16.17 14.15 34.49
CA PHE A 206 16.01 14.17 35.95
C PHE A 206 17.24 14.82 36.61
N GLY A 207 17.01 15.78 37.48
CA GLY A 207 18.00 16.38 38.37
C GLY A 207 18.51 17.76 37.95
N SER A 208 18.74 18.61 38.99
CA SER A 208 19.20 19.99 38.79
C SER A 208 20.72 20.19 38.98
N GLN A 209 21.44 19.21 39.58
CA GLN A 209 22.87 19.32 39.83
C GLN A 209 23.74 18.30 39.09
N ILE A 210 23.20 17.12 38.80
CA ILE A 210 23.83 16.13 37.92
C ILE A 210 22.74 15.66 36.95
N PRO A 211 22.74 16.15 35.72
CA PRO A 211 21.72 15.74 34.75
C PRO A 211 21.93 14.26 34.37
N SER A 212 20.99 13.40 34.76
CA SER A 212 20.92 12.05 34.25
C SER A 212 19.83 11.98 33.20
N THR A 213 20.18 11.48 32.03
CA THR A 213 19.27 11.28 30.90
C THR A 213 18.80 9.85 30.93
N SER A 214 17.48 9.65 30.98
CA SER A 214 16.88 8.32 30.77
C SER A 214 16.22 8.32 29.41
N GLU A 215 16.67 7.44 28.54
CA GLU A 215 16.12 7.21 27.21
C GLU A 215 15.18 5.98 27.25
N ILE A 216 13.91 6.20 26.92
CA ILE A 216 12.93 5.13 26.81
C ILE A 216 12.61 4.97 25.34
N ARG A 217 12.90 3.79 24.78
CA ARG A 217 12.60 3.42 23.40
C ARG A 217 11.31 2.62 23.36
N ASN A 218 10.33 3.11 22.61
CA ASN A 218 9.07 2.43 22.39
C ASN A 218 8.94 2.09 20.90
N TYR A 219 8.65 0.81 20.60
CA TYR A 219 8.48 0.32 19.24
C TYR A 219 7.02 0.41 18.86
N GLN A 220 6.73 1.17 17.78
CA GLN A 220 5.39 1.31 17.24
C GLN A 220 5.28 0.52 15.93
N PRO A 221 4.25 -0.35 15.79
CA PRO A 221 4.02 -1.06 14.53
C PRO A 221 3.44 -0.13 13.48
N ILE A 222 3.77 -0.41 12.24
CA ILE A 222 3.18 0.21 11.06
C ILE A 222 2.97 -0.88 10.01
N ASP A 223 1.79 -0.92 9.41
CA ASP A 223 1.36 -1.98 8.53
C ASP A 223 1.25 -1.48 7.08
N ALA A 224 1.67 -2.33 6.15
CA ALA A 224 1.39 -2.18 4.74
C ALA A 224 0.71 -3.46 4.24
N GLU A 225 -0.45 -3.32 3.59
CA GLU A 225 -1.26 -4.47 3.19
C GLU A 225 -1.82 -4.36 1.78
N LEU A 226 -2.03 -5.52 1.16
CA LEU A 226 -2.88 -5.71 0.02
C LEU A 226 -4.18 -6.36 0.50
N ALA A 227 -5.26 -5.59 0.55
CA ALA A 227 -6.58 -6.06 0.90
C ALA A 227 -7.49 -6.05 -0.32
N VAL A 228 -8.15 -7.18 -0.58
CA VAL A 228 -9.09 -7.34 -1.68
C VAL A 228 -10.41 -7.85 -1.12
N SER A 229 -11.50 -7.16 -1.40
CA SER A 229 -12.86 -7.56 -1.01
C SER A 229 -13.76 -7.57 -2.23
N ILE A 230 -14.44 -8.69 -2.48
CA ILE A 230 -15.24 -8.89 -3.68
C ILE A 230 -16.57 -9.55 -3.33
N LYS A 231 -17.65 -9.05 -3.93
CA LYS A 231 -18.97 -9.67 -3.86
C LYS A 231 -19.49 -9.91 -5.27
N PRO A 232 -19.52 -11.16 -5.75
CA PRO A 232 -20.09 -11.50 -7.05
C PRO A 232 -21.60 -11.66 -6.96
N LEU A 233 -22.30 -11.28 -8.04
CA LEU A 233 -23.70 -11.57 -8.26
C LEU A 233 -23.87 -12.11 -9.69
N VAL A 234 -24.20 -13.40 -9.79
CA VAL A 234 -24.43 -14.07 -11.07
C VAL A 234 -25.90 -13.95 -11.45
N SER A 235 -26.16 -13.37 -12.60
CA SER A 235 -27.51 -13.22 -13.16
C SER A 235 -27.93 -14.50 -13.91
N GLY A 236 -29.22 -14.71 -14.07
CA GLY A 236 -29.78 -15.89 -14.77
C GLY A 236 -29.36 -16.03 -16.23
N ASN A 237 -28.89 -14.94 -16.87
CA ASN A 237 -28.34 -14.93 -18.23
C ASN A 237 -26.83 -15.20 -18.29
N GLY A 238 -26.19 -15.60 -17.17
CA GLY A 238 -24.75 -15.87 -17.10
C GLY A 238 -23.86 -14.64 -16.99
N GLN A 239 -24.41 -13.44 -16.83
CA GLN A 239 -23.63 -12.23 -16.54
C GLN A 239 -23.27 -12.20 -15.05
N ILE A 240 -22.07 -11.73 -14.75
CA ILE A 240 -21.54 -11.61 -13.39
C ILE A 240 -21.34 -10.12 -13.09
N THR A 241 -22.03 -9.64 -12.07
CA THR A 241 -21.78 -8.31 -11.52
C THR A 241 -20.85 -8.48 -10.32
N LEU A 242 -19.74 -7.75 -10.32
CA LEU A 242 -18.73 -7.77 -9.26
C LEU A 242 -18.71 -6.40 -8.57
N ASP A 243 -18.89 -6.41 -7.26
CA ASP A 243 -18.60 -5.28 -6.37
C ASP A 243 -17.22 -5.52 -5.78
N ILE A 244 -16.25 -4.70 -6.17
CA ILE A 244 -14.83 -4.91 -5.89
C ILE A 244 -14.28 -3.71 -5.14
N ASN A 245 -13.58 -3.97 -4.03
CA ASN A 245 -12.73 -3.01 -3.33
C ASN A 245 -11.34 -3.59 -3.19
N VAL A 246 -10.33 -2.83 -3.59
CA VAL A 246 -8.92 -3.20 -3.52
C VAL A 246 -8.17 -2.06 -2.85
N ILE A 247 -7.47 -2.37 -1.78
CA ILE A 247 -6.57 -1.47 -1.07
C ILE A 247 -5.17 -2.07 -1.17
N GLN A 248 -4.22 -1.29 -1.67
CA GLN A 248 -2.82 -1.67 -1.75
C GLN A 248 -1.99 -0.60 -1.05
N SER A 249 -1.26 -1.02 -0.03
CA SER A 249 -0.29 -0.19 0.68
C SER A 249 1.09 -0.80 0.53
N ASP A 250 2.07 0.02 0.21
CA ASP A 250 3.48 -0.40 0.07
C ASP A 250 4.35 0.54 0.90
N PHE A 251 5.41 0.01 1.51
CA PHE A 251 6.41 0.84 2.16
C PHE A 251 7.22 1.61 1.13
N SER A 252 7.40 2.92 1.37
CA SER A 252 8.30 3.75 0.57
C SER A 252 9.73 3.60 1.06
N SER A 253 10.68 3.61 0.13
CA SER A 253 12.11 3.63 0.47
C SER A 253 12.58 4.98 1.02
N GLU A 254 11.82 6.04 0.82
CA GLU A 254 12.15 7.37 1.31
C GLU A 254 11.75 7.49 2.77
N ARG A 255 12.72 7.76 3.64
CA ARG A 255 12.52 8.15 5.03
C ARG A 255 12.91 9.61 5.18
N ILE A 256 12.22 10.34 6.03
CA ILE A 256 12.53 11.74 6.35
C ILE A 256 13.81 11.82 7.17
N GLU A 257 13.98 10.87 8.10
CA GLU A 257 15.15 10.69 8.98
C GLU A 257 15.30 9.20 9.28
N ASP A 258 16.47 8.77 9.74
CA ASP A 258 16.76 7.35 10.03
C ASP A 258 15.83 6.75 11.09
N ASP A 259 15.42 7.56 12.08
CA ASP A 259 14.53 7.16 13.17
C ASP A 259 13.04 7.40 12.86
N ALA A 260 12.73 8.03 11.72
CA ALA A 260 11.36 8.31 11.33
C ALA A 260 10.63 7.03 10.85
N PRO A 261 9.29 6.99 10.98
CA PRO A 261 8.52 5.90 10.40
C PRO A 261 8.75 5.84 8.89
N PRO A 262 8.75 4.64 8.29
CA PRO A 262 8.80 4.50 6.84
C PRO A 262 7.60 5.18 6.22
N GLY A 263 7.79 5.82 5.08
CA GLY A 263 6.69 6.33 4.28
C GLY A 263 5.79 5.19 3.81
N ILE A 264 4.49 5.43 3.70
CA ILE A 264 3.53 4.49 3.11
C ILE A 264 2.90 5.12 1.88
N THR A 265 2.90 4.38 0.79
CA THR A 265 2.12 4.72 -0.41
C THR A 265 0.89 3.83 -0.42
N SER A 266 -0.31 4.41 -0.33
CA SER A 266 -1.57 3.68 -0.39
C SER A 266 -2.36 4.02 -1.64
N ARG A 267 -2.99 3.00 -2.22
CA ARG A 267 -3.88 3.10 -3.39
C ARG A 267 -5.15 2.34 -3.10
N GLU A 268 -6.29 2.96 -3.36
CA GLU A 268 -7.59 2.35 -3.19
C GLU A 268 -8.36 2.40 -4.50
N PHE A 269 -8.97 1.28 -4.87
CA PHE A 269 -9.85 1.15 -6.03
C PHE A 269 -11.16 0.53 -5.58
N SER A 270 -12.25 1.21 -5.84
CA SER A 270 -13.61 0.71 -5.60
C SER A 270 -14.41 0.81 -6.90
N SER A 271 -15.02 -0.30 -7.33
CA SER A 271 -15.75 -0.33 -8.59
C SER A 271 -16.82 -1.43 -8.59
N ILE A 272 -17.90 -1.15 -9.31
CA ILE A 272 -18.92 -2.14 -9.64
C ILE A 272 -18.90 -2.36 -11.15
N ILE A 273 -18.55 -3.57 -11.55
CA ILE A 273 -18.43 -3.94 -12.96
C ILE A 273 -19.36 -5.10 -13.31
N ARG A 274 -19.73 -5.20 -14.58
CA ARG A 274 -20.48 -6.32 -15.14
C ARG A 274 -19.70 -6.94 -16.28
N MET A 275 -19.57 -8.27 -16.23
CA MET A 275 -18.78 -9.01 -17.21
C MET A 275 -19.38 -10.40 -17.42
N ARG A 276 -18.91 -11.12 -18.43
CA ARG A 276 -19.23 -12.53 -18.66
C ARG A 276 -18.14 -13.42 -18.08
N ASN A 277 -18.42 -14.71 -18.03
CA ASN A 277 -17.42 -15.67 -17.64
C ASN A 277 -16.21 -15.63 -18.60
N GLN A 278 -15.00 -15.61 -18.05
CA GLN A 278 -13.71 -15.53 -18.76
C GLN A 278 -13.40 -14.16 -19.42
N ASP A 279 -14.24 -13.14 -19.23
CA ASP A 279 -13.91 -11.80 -19.68
C ASP A 279 -12.82 -11.17 -18.77
N LEU A 280 -12.06 -10.25 -19.39
CA LEU A 280 -11.13 -9.37 -18.70
C LEU A 280 -11.72 -7.94 -18.64
N ALA A 281 -11.76 -7.37 -17.45
CA ALA A 281 -12.18 -5.98 -17.26
C ALA A 281 -11.08 -5.16 -16.61
N ILE A 282 -10.91 -3.92 -17.05
CA ILE A 282 -9.99 -2.97 -16.44
C ILE A 282 -10.77 -2.17 -15.40
N LEU A 283 -10.37 -2.27 -14.13
CA LEU A 283 -11.01 -1.55 -13.03
C LEU A 283 -10.63 -0.08 -13.00
N GLY A 284 -9.41 0.24 -13.37
CA GLY A 284 -8.87 1.59 -13.35
C GLY A 284 -7.36 1.59 -13.51
N GLY A 285 -6.77 2.77 -13.50
CA GLY A 285 -5.32 2.96 -13.54
C GLY A 285 -4.97 4.42 -13.34
N LEU A 286 -3.72 4.66 -12.94
CA LEU A 286 -3.11 5.99 -12.83
C LEU A 286 -1.83 5.98 -13.63
N GLU A 287 -1.68 6.95 -14.51
CA GLU A 287 -0.40 7.28 -15.13
C GLU A 287 0.04 8.65 -14.61
N GLU A 288 1.20 8.69 -13.99
CA GLU A 288 1.82 9.92 -13.51
C GLU A 288 3.17 10.10 -14.19
N LYS A 289 3.40 11.28 -14.72
CA LYS A 289 4.66 11.64 -15.35
C LYS A 289 5.21 12.90 -14.70
N GLN A 290 6.32 12.73 -13.99
CA GLN A 290 7.06 13.84 -13.42
C GLN A 290 8.30 14.12 -14.24
N LYS A 291 8.49 15.37 -14.61
CA LYS A 291 9.69 15.85 -15.28
C LYS A 291 10.30 16.96 -14.44
N ASN A 292 11.56 16.79 -14.07
CA ASN A 292 12.31 17.79 -13.34
C ASN A 292 13.54 18.20 -14.18
N ASP A 293 13.54 19.43 -14.64
CA ASP A 293 14.66 20.02 -15.35
C ASP A 293 15.33 21.05 -14.43
N SER A 294 16.55 20.79 -14.04
CA SER A 294 17.37 21.74 -13.27
C SER A 294 18.65 22.08 -14.02
N GLY A 295 18.97 23.35 -14.11
CA GLY A 295 20.20 23.82 -14.72
C GLY A 295 20.92 24.82 -13.83
N LYS A 296 22.22 24.66 -13.68
CA LYS A 296 23.09 25.64 -13.05
C LYS A 296 24.10 26.07 -14.11
N GLY A 297 24.26 27.37 -14.33
CA GLY A 297 25.17 27.87 -15.34
C GLY A 297 25.55 29.33 -15.10
N VAL A 298 26.55 29.77 -15.85
CA VAL A 298 26.98 31.17 -15.79
C VAL A 298 25.83 32.08 -16.25
N PRO A 299 25.41 33.08 -15.48
CA PRO A 299 24.39 34.02 -15.87
C PRO A 299 24.70 34.63 -17.24
N PHE A 300 23.72 34.71 -18.13
CA PHE A 300 23.82 35.16 -19.50
C PHE A 300 24.27 34.10 -20.51
N LEU A 301 25.36 33.35 -20.30
CA LEU A 301 25.83 32.29 -21.24
C LEU A 301 24.89 31.07 -21.24
N ALA A 302 24.38 30.65 -20.09
CA ALA A 302 23.43 29.55 -19.96
C ALA A 302 22.05 29.82 -20.63
N ARG A 303 21.77 31.06 -21.07
CA ARG A 303 20.51 31.43 -21.75
C ARG A 303 20.63 31.49 -23.28
N VAL A 304 21.84 31.43 -23.83
CA VAL A 304 22.02 31.45 -25.29
C VAL A 304 21.72 30.08 -25.87
N PRO A 305 20.79 29.95 -26.83
CA PRO A 305 20.27 28.63 -27.28
C PRO A 305 21.33 27.70 -27.85
N ILE A 306 22.44 28.22 -28.39
CA ILE A 306 23.52 27.43 -28.97
C ILE A 306 24.55 27.02 -27.91
N ILE A 307 24.78 27.87 -26.91
CA ILE A 307 25.84 27.72 -25.93
C ILE A 307 25.35 27.15 -24.61
N LYS A 308 24.03 27.26 -24.33
CA LYS A 308 23.41 26.75 -23.09
C LYS A 308 23.70 25.27 -22.80
N TRP A 309 24.09 24.53 -23.83
CA TRP A 309 24.40 23.13 -23.72
C TRP A 309 25.82 22.86 -23.23
N LEU A 310 26.69 23.87 -23.27
CA LEU A 310 28.07 23.81 -22.86
C LEU A 310 28.33 24.46 -21.48
N PHE A 311 27.41 25.38 -21.01
CA PHE A 311 27.57 26.16 -19.78
C PHE A 311 26.35 25.94 -18.85
#